data_d22e36355d4f8c9c44bf3ea66c63bf79
#
_entry.id   d22e36355d4f8c9c44bf3ea66c63bf79
#
_cell.length_a   1.000
_cell.length_b   1.000
_cell.length_c   1.000
_cell.angle_alpha   90.00
_cell.angle_beta   90.00
_cell.angle_gamma   90.00
#
_symmetry.space_group_name_H-M   'P 1'
#
loop_
_entity.id
_entity.type
_entity.pdbx_description
1 polymer ?
#
loop_
_entity_poly.entity_id
_entity_poly.type
_entity_poly.pdbx_seq_one_letter_code
_entity_poly.pdbx_strand_id
1 'polypeptide(L)'
;MSKISSWTCLWSAVACLSALHPSIGNSKDYGKPGEPVHLVIGYQPYYTQAWSAVIQKEMKPWEKYLPKGSTVAWEIGLQGAIVGNAMLADKNDIGYMGDMPTIVAISKRDVRELRMVAVLGLANDQCSVFLSRNEAPDFKSPEEAVKWWSDKRVAVAKGSCTDRSGQETMRKFDIKPAQYLNQNIEVQTSNFKAGRLDGSITWEPTASKMVMEGIAKRIGDTKMIGKLDGGFMAMQHELIKQRPDVVKGWLEAELDANLFWAKPENYMKVVEMAHRNTQGFSKEVLWMSMAGKYPKVMGGGDVRNIMYYGFDRDVENMIRDAAAFLHVIKVLPMAELPQDLVDASWTNEILKQRGLKVPLAKIEAQDPSKYPEGKINLPATWRE
;
A
#
# COMPACT_ATOMS: atom_id res chain seq x y z
N MET A 1 -47.82 24.68 72.76
CA MET A 1 -48.98 25.18 72.03
C MET A 1 -48.55 25.52 70.63
N SER A 2 -49.26 25.08 69.65
CA SER A 2 -49.33 25.32 68.23
C SER A 2 -48.62 24.34 67.35
N LYS A 3 -49.39 23.44 66.75
CA LYS A 3 -49.07 22.51 65.66
C LYS A 3 -49.04 23.26 64.32
N ILE A 4 -48.05 23.03 63.49
CA ILE A 4 -48.10 23.35 62.06
C ILE A 4 -47.78 22.08 61.30
N SER A 5 -48.71 21.67 60.44
CA SER A 5 -48.71 20.50 59.61
C SER A 5 -47.83 20.72 58.34
N SER A 6 -47.00 19.71 58.05
CA SER A 6 -46.21 19.62 56.84
C SER A 6 -47.03 19.01 55.68
N TRP A 7 -47.12 19.71 54.58
CA TRP A 7 -47.61 19.20 53.29
C TRP A 7 -46.40 18.78 52.44
N THR A 8 -46.31 17.52 52.19
CA THR A 8 -45.34 16.93 51.24
C THR A 8 -45.94 16.92 49.84
N CYS A 9 -45.40 17.75 48.92
CA CYS A 9 -45.66 17.64 47.48
C CYS A 9 -44.70 16.60 46.88
N LEU A 10 -45.25 15.47 46.43
CA LEU A 10 -44.54 14.52 45.57
C LEU A 10 -44.50 15.11 44.15
N TRP A 11 -43.32 15.44 43.65
CA TRP A 11 -43.08 15.70 42.25
C TRP A 11 -42.56 14.41 41.60
N SER A 12 -43.40 13.81 40.75
CA SER A 12 -43.03 12.70 39.88
C SER A 12 -42.19 13.23 38.71
N ALA A 13 -40.90 13.00 38.77
CA ALA A 13 -40.00 13.27 37.63
C ALA A 13 -40.13 12.11 36.62
N VAL A 14 -40.85 12.37 35.53
CA VAL A 14 -40.81 11.48 34.35
C VAL A 14 -39.48 11.71 33.66
N ALA A 15 -38.53 10.78 33.87
CA ALA A 15 -37.29 10.75 33.08
C ALA A 15 -37.61 10.23 31.70
N CYS A 16 -37.67 11.13 30.69
CA CYS A 16 -37.58 10.75 29.28
C CYS A 16 -36.17 10.22 29.00
N LEU A 17 -35.99 8.90 29.05
CA LEU A 17 -34.85 8.25 28.40
C LEU A 17 -35.02 8.39 26.89
N SER A 18 -34.49 9.46 26.32
CA SER A 18 -34.20 9.51 24.89
C SER A 18 -33.11 8.49 24.59
N ALA A 19 -33.50 7.34 24.05
CA ALA A 19 -32.58 6.37 23.49
C ALA A 19 -31.79 7.10 22.39
N LEU A 20 -30.53 7.40 22.67
CA LEU A 20 -29.54 7.75 21.66
C LEU A 20 -29.36 6.52 20.76
N HIS A 21 -30.20 6.42 19.72
CA HIS A 21 -29.89 5.56 18.60
C HIS A 21 -28.62 6.13 17.98
N PRO A 22 -27.54 5.35 17.81
CA PRO A 22 -26.42 5.79 16.99
C PRO A 22 -27.03 6.11 15.61
N SER A 23 -26.94 7.36 15.18
CA SER A 23 -27.29 7.75 13.83
C SER A 23 -26.38 6.92 12.93
N ILE A 24 -26.96 5.92 12.26
CA ILE A 24 -26.36 5.30 11.08
C ILE A 24 -26.12 6.49 10.16
N GLY A 25 -24.85 6.90 10.01
CA GLY A 25 -24.49 8.02 9.17
C GLY A 25 -25.13 7.79 7.81
N ASN A 26 -25.83 8.80 7.28
CA ASN A 26 -26.43 8.72 5.96
C ASN A 26 -25.35 8.19 5.00
N SER A 27 -25.62 7.05 4.36
CA SER A 27 -24.74 6.55 3.32
C SER A 27 -24.62 7.58 2.22
N LYS A 28 -23.41 7.82 1.70
CA LYS A 28 -23.18 8.74 0.61
C LYS A 28 -24.06 8.36 -0.58
N ASP A 29 -24.77 9.33 -1.15
CA ASP A 29 -25.54 9.15 -2.37
C ASP A 29 -24.65 9.41 -3.58
N TYR A 30 -24.48 8.40 -4.41
CA TYR A 30 -23.67 8.45 -5.64
C TYR A 30 -24.51 8.76 -6.90
N GLY A 31 -25.80 9.02 -6.76
CA GLY A 31 -26.73 9.23 -7.88
C GLY A 31 -27.12 7.94 -8.60
N LYS A 32 -27.78 8.08 -9.75
CA LYS A 32 -28.29 6.92 -10.52
C LYS A 32 -27.28 6.45 -11.58
N PRO A 33 -27.32 5.17 -11.98
CA PRO A 33 -26.52 4.68 -13.09
C PRO A 33 -26.66 5.55 -14.35
N GLY A 34 -25.52 5.87 -14.98
CA GLY A 34 -25.45 6.74 -16.16
C GLY A 34 -25.36 8.25 -15.86
N GLU A 35 -25.64 8.70 -14.65
CA GLU A 35 -25.46 10.12 -14.25
C GLU A 35 -23.99 10.40 -13.95
N PRO A 36 -23.52 11.67 -14.12
CA PRO A 36 -22.18 12.06 -13.69
C PRO A 36 -21.95 11.76 -12.21
N VAL A 37 -20.72 11.37 -11.85
CA VAL A 37 -20.34 11.10 -10.46
C VAL A 37 -19.14 11.96 -10.08
N HIS A 38 -19.03 12.33 -8.81
CA HIS A 38 -17.82 12.90 -8.22
C HIS A 38 -17.15 11.85 -7.33
N LEU A 39 -15.92 11.45 -7.69
CA LEU A 39 -15.12 10.47 -6.94
C LEU A 39 -13.95 11.16 -6.25
N VAL A 40 -13.66 10.73 -5.02
CA VAL A 40 -12.46 11.10 -4.28
C VAL A 40 -11.58 9.86 -4.14
N ILE A 41 -10.36 9.95 -4.68
CA ILE A 41 -9.42 8.82 -4.76
C ILE A 41 -8.26 9.04 -3.80
N GLY A 42 -8.14 8.15 -2.82
CA GLY A 42 -6.96 8.08 -1.96
C GLY A 42 -5.84 7.30 -2.64
N TYR A 43 -4.64 7.90 -2.79
CA TYR A 43 -3.54 7.24 -3.47
C TYR A 43 -2.19 7.53 -2.85
N GLN A 44 -1.20 6.69 -3.17
CA GLN A 44 0.15 6.75 -2.61
C GLN A 44 1.21 6.97 -3.72
N PRO A 45 1.53 8.21 -4.12
CA PRO A 45 2.57 8.44 -5.13
C PRO A 45 3.98 8.05 -4.63
N TYR A 46 4.17 7.99 -3.30
CA TYR A 46 5.40 7.55 -2.64
C TYR A 46 5.45 6.03 -2.38
N TYR A 47 4.67 5.25 -3.12
CA TYR A 47 4.71 3.79 -3.13
C TYR A 47 4.63 3.28 -4.57
N THR A 48 5.77 2.82 -5.10
CA THR A 48 5.93 2.48 -6.53
C THR A 48 4.90 1.48 -7.02
N GLN A 49 4.56 0.47 -6.22
CA GLN A 49 3.59 -0.57 -6.62
C GLN A 49 2.17 -0.01 -6.85
N ALA A 50 1.84 1.16 -6.30
CA ALA A 50 0.54 1.81 -6.49
C ALA A 50 0.55 2.89 -7.62
N TRP A 51 1.55 2.90 -8.50
CA TRP A 51 1.68 3.94 -9.54
C TRP A 51 0.67 3.81 -10.69
N SER A 52 -0.11 2.74 -10.78
CA SER A 52 -1.30 2.74 -11.63
C SER A 52 -2.25 3.89 -11.31
N ALA A 53 -2.40 4.26 -10.03
CA ALA A 53 -3.15 5.45 -9.62
C ALA A 53 -2.52 6.76 -10.13
N VAL A 54 -1.19 6.85 -10.18
CA VAL A 54 -0.50 8.01 -10.77
C VAL A 54 -0.78 8.10 -12.27
N ILE A 55 -0.76 6.98 -12.97
CA ILE A 55 -1.12 6.90 -14.39
C ILE A 55 -2.58 7.30 -14.62
N GLN A 56 -3.50 6.79 -13.79
CA GLN A 56 -4.91 7.15 -13.80
C GLN A 56 -5.12 8.67 -13.64
N LYS A 57 -4.38 9.30 -12.72
CA LYS A 57 -4.43 10.73 -12.46
C LYS A 57 -3.93 11.57 -13.64
N GLU A 58 -2.78 11.19 -14.19
CA GLU A 58 -2.09 11.98 -15.22
C GLU A 58 -2.69 11.79 -16.62
N MET A 59 -3.01 10.55 -16.99
CA MET A 59 -3.55 10.20 -18.31
C MET A 59 -5.07 10.25 -18.39
N LYS A 60 -5.74 10.16 -17.25
CA LYS A 60 -7.21 10.18 -17.13
C LYS A 60 -7.96 9.15 -17.99
N PRO A 61 -7.50 7.89 -18.08
CA PRO A 61 -8.21 6.89 -18.88
C PRO A 61 -9.66 6.68 -18.44
N TRP A 62 -9.99 7.02 -17.19
CA TRP A 62 -11.35 6.99 -16.65
C TRP A 62 -12.35 7.91 -17.37
N GLU A 63 -11.91 9.01 -18.03
CA GLU A 63 -12.79 9.87 -18.83
C GLU A 63 -13.47 9.13 -19.98
N LYS A 64 -12.86 8.05 -20.46
CA LYS A 64 -13.40 7.17 -21.50
C LYS A 64 -14.56 6.30 -21.01
N TYR A 65 -14.52 5.92 -19.75
CA TYR A 65 -15.38 4.87 -19.21
C TYR A 65 -16.46 5.38 -18.23
N LEU A 66 -16.20 6.50 -17.55
CA LEU A 66 -17.17 7.07 -16.63
C LEU A 66 -18.24 7.90 -17.39
N PRO A 67 -19.45 8.07 -16.85
CA PRO A 67 -20.45 8.94 -17.42
C PRO A 67 -19.93 10.34 -17.68
N LYS A 68 -20.30 10.90 -18.83
CA LYS A 68 -19.85 12.24 -19.25
C LYS A 68 -20.18 13.30 -18.19
N GLY A 69 -19.22 14.13 -17.81
CA GLY A 69 -19.34 15.13 -16.77
C GLY A 69 -18.92 14.65 -15.38
N SER A 70 -18.51 13.38 -15.24
CA SER A 70 -17.91 12.89 -14.00
C SER A 70 -16.61 13.62 -13.68
N THR A 71 -16.31 13.77 -12.39
CA THR A 71 -15.10 14.45 -11.90
C THR A 71 -14.38 13.59 -10.88
N VAL A 72 -13.06 13.75 -10.78
CA VAL A 72 -12.21 12.99 -9.86
C VAL A 72 -11.30 13.93 -9.08
N ALA A 73 -11.38 13.87 -7.77
CA ALA A 73 -10.44 14.50 -6.84
C ALA A 73 -9.42 13.45 -6.35
N TRP A 74 -8.17 13.88 -6.10
CA TRP A 74 -7.07 13.00 -5.70
C TRP A 74 -6.50 13.45 -4.36
N GLU A 75 -6.49 12.56 -3.38
CA GLU A 75 -5.95 12.78 -2.05
C GLU A 75 -4.71 11.94 -1.81
N ILE A 76 -3.60 12.58 -1.45
CA ILE A 76 -2.34 11.89 -1.17
C ILE A 76 -2.37 11.30 0.23
N GLY A 77 -2.14 9.99 0.34
CA GLY A 77 -1.76 9.34 1.57
C GLY A 77 -0.27 9.02 1.56
N LEU A 78 0.48 9.57 2.49
CA LEU A 78 1.92 9.23 2.63
C LEU A 78 2.14 7.77 3.03
N GLN A 79 1.12 7.15 3.66
CA GLN A 79 1.10 5.76 4.08
C GLN A 79 -0.29 5.16 3.83
N GLY A 80 -0.36 3.86 3.57
CA GLY A 80 -1.63 3.17 3.29
C GLY A 80 -2.65 3.29 4.42
N ALA A 81 -2.21 3.34 5.68
CA ALA A 81 -3.11 3.55 6.82
C ALA A 81 -3.82 4.92 6.77
N ILE A 82 -3.22 5.95 6.19
CA ILE A 82 -3.85 7.27 6.01
C ILE A 82 -4.99 7.16 4.99
N VAL A 83 -4.74 6.48 3.86
CA VAL A 83 -5.78 6.22 2.84
C VAL A 83 -6.90 5.36 3.43
N GLY A 84 -6.57 4.27 4.13
CA GLY A 84 -7.57 3.40 4.76
C GLY A 84 -8.43 4.12 5.80
N ASN A 85 -7.83 4.96 6.64
CA ASN A 85 -8.58 5.76 7.61
C ASN A 85 -9.47 6.82 6.94
N ALA A 86 -9.03 7.42 5.83
CA ALA A 86 -9.85 8.35 5.05
C ALA A 86 -11.06 7.63 4.41
N MET A 87 -10.88 6.39 3.93
CA MET A 87 -11.99 5.55 3.45
C MET A 87 -12.98 5.21 4.57
N LEU A 88 -12.49 4.81 5.75
CA LEU A 88 -13.33 4.52 6.91
C LEU A 88 -14.09 5.77 7.40
N ALA A 89 -13.53 6.95 7.21
CA ALA A 89 -14.16 8.24 7.53
C ALA A 89 -15.04 8.80 6.39
N ASP A 90 -15.34 8.00 5.34
CA ASP A 90 -16.14 8.39 4.17
C ASP A 90 -15.58 9.56 3.36
N LYS A 91 -14.27 9.80 3.44
CA LYS A 91 -13.60 10.87 2.69
C LYS A 91 -13.15 10.40 1.31
N ASN A 92 -12.74 9.13 1.18
CA ASN A 92 -12.29 8.54 -0.08
C ASN A 92 -13.25 7.46 -0.53
N ASP A 93 -13.62 7.46 -1.80
CA ASP A 93 -14.51 6.47 -2.42
C ASP A 93 -13.74 5.23 -2.86
N ILE A 94 -12.51 5.44 -3.34
CA ILE A 94 -11.60 4.41 -3.81
C ILE A 94 -10.23 4.67 -3.17
N GLY A 95 -9.56 3.61 -2.74
CA GLY A 95 -8.24 3.70 -2.11
C GLY A 95 -7.23 2.73 -2.72
N TYR A 96 -6.03 3.24 -3.02
CA TYR A 96 -4.88 2.47 -3.48
C TYR A 96 -3.89 2.33 -2.33
N MET A 97 -3.69 1.10 -1.85
CA MET A 97 -2.94 0.83 -0.62
C MET A 97 -2.09 -0.44 -0.76
N GLY A 98 -1.10 -0.59 0.12
CA GLY A 98 -0.41 -1.87 0.31
C GLY A 98 -1.33 -2.92 0.98
N ASP A 99 -0.87 -4.16 1.05
CA ASP A 99 -1.61 -5.32 1.55
C ASP A 99 -2.15 -5.12 2.97
N MET A 100 -1.27 -4.84 3.93
CA MET A 100 -1.65 -4.76 5.35
C MET A 100 -2.70 -3.67 5.63
N PRO A 101 -2.51 -2.41 5.20
CA PRO A 101 -3.51 -1.37 5.44
C PRO A 101 -4.84 -1.64 4.72
N THR A 102 -4.82 -2.27 3.54
CA THR A 102 -6.07 -2.66 2.85
C THR A 102 -6.83 -3.69 3.67
N ILE A 103 -6.16 -4.76 4.10
CA ILE A 103 -6.77 -5.82 4.90
C ILE A 103 -7.34 -5.26 6.21
N VAL A 104 -6.62 -4.38 6.90
CA VAL A 104 -7.10 -3.73 8.12
C VAL A 104 -8.34 -2.86 7.84
N ALA A 105 -8.33 -2.07 6.76
CA ALA A 105 -9.44 -1.19 6.45
C ALA A 105 -10.72 -1.97 6.10
N ILE A 106 -10.65 -2.98 5.22
CA ILE A 106 -11.83 -3.77 4.83
C ILE A 106 -12.38 -4.64 5.97
N SER A 107 -11.55 -4.94 6.98
CA SER A 107 -11.97 -5.74 8.14
C SER A 107 -12.78 -4.94 9.16
N LYS A 108 -12.78 -3.61 9.11
CA LYS A 108 -13.52 -2.73 10.04
C LYS A 108 -14.96 -2.48 9.58
N ARG A 109 -15.70 -3.54 9.34
CA ARG A 109 -17.09 -3.50 8.81
C ARG A 109 -18.08 -2.77 9.71
N ASP A 110 -17.84 -2.79 11.00
CA ASP A 110 -18.61 -2.07 12.03
C ASP A 110 -18.46 -0.54 11.91
N VAL A 111 -17.37 -0.06 11.31
CA VAL A 111 -17.14 1.36 11.02
C VAL A 111 -17.64 1.70 9.62
N ARG A 112 -17.22 0.93 8.61
CA ARG A 112 -17.56 1.17 7.19
C ARG A 112 -17.39 -0.10 6.38
N GLU A 113 -18.36 -0.39 5.52
CA GLU A 113 -18.24 -1.51 4.58
C GLU A 113 -17.39 -1.11 3.37
N LEU A 114 -16.25 -1.77 3.23
CA LEU A 114 -15.33 -1.65 2.10
C LEU A 114 -15.14 -3.03 1.45
N ARG A 115 -14.78 -3.05 0.17
CA ARG A 115 -14.39 -4.27 -0.55
C ARG A 115 -13.06 -4.08 -1.25
N MET A 116 -12.21 -5.11 -1.19
CA MET A 116 -11.03 -5.23 -2.03
C MET A 116 -11.48 -5.70 -3.40
N VAL A 117 -11.20 -4.92 -4.46
CA VAL A 117 -11.77 -5.16 -5.80
C VAL A 117 -10.74 -5.41 -6.88
N ALA A 118 -9.48 -5.02 -6.68
CA ALA A 118 -8.41 -5.25 -7.63
C ALA A 118 -7.05 -5.38 -6.95
N VAL A 119 -6.11 -5.98 -7.66
CA VAL A 119 -4.71 -6.19 -7.28
C VAL A 119 -3.83 -5.28 -8.11
N LEU A 120 -3.02 -4.45 -7.47
CA LEU A 120 -2.10 -3.52 -8.15
C LEU A 120 -0.82 -4.22 -8.62
N GLY A 121 -0.36 -5.19 -7.83
CA GLY A 121 0.83 -5.98 -8.14
C GLY A 121 1.33 -6.79 -6.95
N LEU A 122 2.25 -7.72 -7.23
CA LEU A 122 2.99 -8.48 -6.23
C LEU A 122 4.51 -8.31 -6.46
N ALA A 123 5.27 -8.21 -5.39
CA ALA A 123 6.72 -8.08 -5.48
C ALA A 123 7.43 -8.61 -4.22
N ASN A 124 8.73 -8.82 -4.34
CA ASN A 124 9.58 -9.11 -3.18
C ASN A 124 10.21 -7.85 -2.59
N ASP A 125 10.37 -6.80 -3.39
CA ASP A 125 11.22 -5.65 -3.08
C ASP A 125 10.57 -4.29 -3.37
N GLN A 126 9.25 -4.23 -3.52
CA GLN A 126 8.55 -2.95 -3.67
C GLN A 126 8.10 -2.39 -2.32
N CYS A 127 7.62 -3.23 -1.42
CA CYS A 127 7.25 -2.82 -0.08
C CYS A 127 8.33 -3.10 0.96
N SER A 128 9.19 -4.08 0.78
CA SER A 128 10.10 -4.56 1.82
C SER A 128 11.54 -4.62 1.33
N VAL A 129 12.18 -3.45 1.30
CA VAL A 129 13.63 -3.33 1.04
C VAL A 129 14.36 -3.20 2.37
N PHE A 130 15.30 -4.11 2.60
CA PHE A 130 16.13 -4.16 3.80
C PHE A 130 17.37 -3.29 3.62
N LEU A 131 17.59 -2.37 4.56
CA LEU A 131 18.66 -1.40 4.53
C LEU A 131 19.51 -1.50 5.79
N SER A 132 20.83 -1.34 5.67
CA SER A 132 21.75 -1.12 6.77
C SER A 132 22.52 0.17 6.59
N ARG A 133 23.06 0.71 7.68
CA ARG A 133 23.95 1.88 7.63
C ARG A 133 25.21 1.59 6.81
N ASN A 134 25.83 2.62 6.26
CA ASN A 134 26.97 2.47 5.35
C ASN A 134 28.19 1.83 6.02
N GLU A 135 28.38 2.03 7.33
CA GLU A 135 29.48 1.47 8.12
C GLU A 135 29.28 -0.01 8.49
N ALA A 136 28.12 -0.60 8.17
CA ALA A 136 27.93 -2.03 8.34
C ALA A 136 28.93 -2.80 7.44
N PRO A 137 29.41 -3.98 7.85
CA PRO A 137 30.30 -4.80 7.05
C PRO A 137 29.78 -5.05 5.63
N ASP A 138 30.66 -5.46 4.75
CA ASP A 138 30.28 -6.03 3.46
C ASP A 138 29.95 -7.50 3.63
N PHE A 139 28.67 -7.82 3.38
CA PHE A 139 28.12 -9.16 3.53
C PHE A 139 28.21 -9.95 2.23
N LYS A 140 28.31 -11.27 2.34
CA LYS A 140 28.35 -12.18 1.17
C LYS A 140 26.96 -12.53 0.67
N SER A 141 25.93 -12.37 1.51
CA SER A 141 24.54 -12.66 1.16
C SER A 141 23.56 -11.81 1.97
N PRO A 142 22.30 -11.66 1.51
CA PRO A 142 21.24 -11.02 2.29
C PRO A 142 20.99 -11.67 3.65
N GLU A 143 21.10 -13.00 3.74
CA GLU A 143 20.90 -13.75 4.97
C GLU A 143 22.00 -13.44 6.01
N GLU A 144 23.26 -13.31 5.57
CA GLU A 144 24.35 -12.86 6.44
C GLU A 144 24.11 -11.42 6.92
N ALA A 145 23.70 -10.57 6.00
CA ALA A 145 23.47 -9.16 6.27
C ALA A 145 22.37 -8.92 7.32
N VAL A 146 21.24 -9.64 7.25
CA VAL A 146 20.16 -9.47 8.23
C VAL A 146 20.51 -10.05 9.59
N LYS A 147 21.35 -11.11 9.67
CA LYS A 147 21.85 -11.64 10.95
C LYS A 147 22.72 -10.64 11.71
N TRP A 148 23.37 -9.71 11.01
CA TRP A 148 24.12 -8.62 11.62
C TRP A 148 23.22 -7.68 12.45
N TRP A 149 21.89 -7.69 12.23
CA TRP A 149 20.95 -6.87 13.00
C TRP A 149 20.75 -7.35 14.45
N SER A 150 21.28 -8.51 14.83
CA SER A 150 21.32 -8.91 16.24
C SER A 150 22.03 -7.83 17.07
N ASP A 151 21.43 -7.46 18.19
CA ASP A 151 21.90 -6.38 19.09
C ASP A 151 22.01 -4.98 18.43
N LYS A 152 21.30 -4.73 17.34
CA LYS A 152 21.26 -3.46 16.62
C LYS A 152 19.91 -2.74 16.80
N ARG A 153 19.89 -1.46 16.41
CA ARG A 153 18.68 -0.62 16.37
C ARG A 153 18.06 -0.73 14.98
N VAL A 154 16.92 -1.39 14.89
CA VAL A 154 16.19 -1.62 13.63
C VAL A 154 14.84 -0.93 13.68
N ALA A 155 14.46 -0.24 12.61
CA ALA A 155 13.18 0.46 12.51
C ALA A 155 12.33 -0.04 11.33
N VAL A 156 11.03 -0.04 11.55
CA VAL A 156 9.99 -0.33 10.54
C VAL A 156 8.77 0.57 10.77
N ALA A 157 7.92 0.71 9.77
CA ALA A 157 6.57 1.25 9.97
C ALA A 157 5.67 0.13 10.47
N LYS A 158 5.39 0.07 11.78
CA LYS A 158 4.58 -1.01 12.36
C LYS A 158 3.19 -1.09 11.75
N GLY A 159 2.68 -2.31 11.60
CA GLY A 159 1.40 -2.59 10.96
C GLY A 159 1.40 -2.50 9.44
N SER A 160 2.56 -2.33 8.81
CA SER A 160 2.75 -2.37 7.36
C SER A 160 3.40 -3.68 6.90
N CYS A 161 3.54 -3.86 5.57
CA CYS A 161 4.35 -4.92 4.96
C CYS A 161 5.77 -4.98 5.53
N THR A 162 6.40 -3.81 5.81
CA THR A 162 7.76 -3.77 6.39
C THR A 162 7.83 -4.37 7.79
N ASP A 163 6.77 -4.23 8.58
CA ASP A 163 6.67 -4.86 9.89
C ASP A 163 6.51 -6.39 9.77
N ARG A 164 5.63 -6.84 8.86
CA ARG A 164 5.46 -8.27 8.57
C ARG A 164 6.77 -8.90 8.16
N SER A 165 7.40 -8.37 7.13
CA SER A 165 8.66 -8.90 6.60
C SER A 165 9.79 -8.85 7.63
N GLY A 166 9.85 -7.81 8.45
CA GLY A 166 10.81 -7.69 9.54
C GLY A 166 10.64 -8.79 10.59
N GLN A 167 9.42 -8.95 11.12
CA GLN A 167 9.15 -9.97 12.13
C GLN A 167 9.31 -11.39 11.61
N GLU A 168 8.88 -11.69 10.37
CA GLU A 168 9.07 -12.98 9.74
C GLU A 168 10.55 -13.29 9.49
N THR A 169 11.33 -12.28 9.07
CA THR A 169 12.79 -12.42 8.90
C THR A 169 13.50 -12.67 10.22
N MET A 170 13.17 -11.88 11.25
CA MET A 170 13.75 -12.07 12.58
C MET A 170 13.44 -13.46 13.14
N ARG A 171 12.21 -13.96 12.94
CA ARG A 171 11.83 -15.31 13.37
C ARG A 171 12.56 -16.38 12.59
N LYS A 172 12.67 -16.24 11.26
CA LYS A 172 13.34 -17.25 10.39
C LYS A 172 14.83 -17.40 10.72
N PHE A 173 15.51 -16.32 11.03
CA PHE A 173 16.96 -16.29 11.24
C PHE A 173 17.38 -16.14 12.72
N ASP A 174 16.46 -16.23 13.66
CA ASP A 174 16.63 -16.03 15.13
C ASP A 174 17.38 -14.71 15.44
N ILE A 175 16.96 -13.62 14.82
CA ILE A 175 17.53 -12.29 15.01
C ILE A 175 16.85 -11.59 16.18
N LYS A 176 17.63 -11.05 17.11
CA LYS A 176 17.16 -10.31 18.28
C LYS A 176 17.78 -8.92 18.31
N PRO A 177 17.15 -7.93 17.66
CA PRO A 177 17.67 -6.56 17.69
C PRO A 177 17.61 -6.00 19.12
N ALA A 178 18.57 -5.14 19.48
CA ALA A 178 18.53 -4.44 20.75
C ALA A 178 17.28 -3.54 20.85
N GLN A 179 16.86 -2.97 19.73
CA GLN A 179 15.63 -2.18 19.63
C GLN A 179 14.94 -2.46 18.30
N TYR A 180 13.63 -2.71 18.35
CA TYR A 180 12.74 -2.80 17.18
C TYR A 180 11.74 -1.65 17.22
N LEU A 181 12.03 -0.58 16.48
CA LEU A 181 11.40 0.72 16.61
C LEU A 181 10.26 0.90 15.62
N ASN A 182 9.18 1.56 16.07
CA ASN A 182 8.12 2.03 15.17
C ASN A 182 8.45 3.45 14.69
N GLN A 183 8.78 3.59 13.41
CA GLN A 183 9.08 4.87 12.79
C GLN A 183 8.50 4.93 11.39
N ASN A 184 7.92 6.06 11.02
CA ASN A 184 7.56 6.31 9.62
C ASN A 184 8.81 6.49 8.75
N ILE A 185 8.64 6.45 7.44
CA ILE A 185 9.74 6.45 6.47
C ILE A 185 10.60 7.71 6.54
N GLU A 186 9.99 8.87 6.77
CA GLU A 186 10.71 10.16 6.87
C GLU A 186 11.60 10.18 8.12
N VAL A 187 11.09 9.68 9.24
CA VAL A 187 11.84 9.54 10.49
C VAL A 187 12.97 8.52 10.35
N GLN A 188 12.72 7.38 9.69
CA GLN A 188 13.77 6.41 9.39
C GLN A 188 14.91 7.05 8.58
N THR A 189 14.59 7.75 7.49
CA THR A 189 15.58 8.44 6.64
C THR A 189 16.40 9.45 7.45
N SER A 190 15.75 10.27 8.29
CA SER A 190 16.41 11.24 9.14
C SER A 190 17.32 10.59 10.19
N ASN A 191 16.88 9.48 10.78
CA ASN A 191 17.65 8.76 11.78
C ASN A 191 18.84 7.99 11.19
N PHE A 192 18.76 7.52 9.95
CA PHE A 192 19.93 7.00 9.22
C PHE A 192 20.98 8.09 9.01
N LYS A 193 20.58 9.25 8.49
CA LYS A 193 21.48 10.42 8.32
C LYS A 193 22.14 10.85 9.62
N ALA A 194 21.45 10.72 10.74
CA ALA A 194 21.95 11.06 12.07
C ALA A 194 22.73 9.90 12.76
N GLY A 195 22.95 8.76 12.12
CA GLY A 195 23.62 7.59 12.71
C GLY A 195 22.87 6.94 13.88
N ARG A 196 21.55 7.17 13.98
CA ARG A 196 20.72 6.67 15.07
C ARG A 196 20.07 5.32 14.79
N LEU A 197 20.15 4.83 13.55
CA LEU A 197 19.70 3.52 13.13
C LEU A 197 20.85 2.71 12.55
N ASP A 198 20.80 1.41 12.80
CA ASP A 198 21.73 0.44 12.23
C ASP A 198 21.08 -0.30 11.06
N GLY A 199 19.76 -0.50 11.11
CA GLY A 199 18.98 -1.16 10.06
C GLY A 199 17.55 -0.63 9.96
N SER A 200 16.93 -0.81 8.81
CA SER A 200 15.49 -0.60 8.61
C SER A 200 14.95 -1.42 7.46
N ILE A 201 13.63 -1.50 7.40
CA ILE A 201 12.90 -1.97 6.23
C ILE A 201 11.99 -0.84 5.79
N THR A 202 12.11 -0.47 4.52
CA THR A 202 11.30 0.58 3.92
C THR A 202 10.85 0.17 2.52
N TRP A 203 9.99 0.96 1.89
CA TRP A 203 9.46 0.69 0.56
C TRP A 203 10.01 1.63 -0.51
N GLU A 204 9.83 1.24 -1.76
CA GLU A 204 10.17 2.05 -2.93
C GLU A 204 9.13 3.20 -3.14
N PRO A 205 9.56 4.39 -3.56
CA PRO A 205 10.91 4.72 -4.05
C PRO A 205 11.90 5.20 -2.98
N THR A 206 11.50 5.29 -1.70
CA THR A 206 12.38 5.83 -0.63
C THR A 206 13.60 4.93 -0.40
N ALA A 207 13.45 3.61 -0.52
CA ALA A 207 14.59 2.70 -0.40
C ALA A 207 15.67 3.02 -1.45
N SER A 208 15.30 3.11 -2.72
CA SER A 208 16.21 3.50 -3.81
C SER A 208 16.82 4.89 -3.57
N LYS A 209 16.04 5.85 -3.08
CA LYS A 209 16.57 7.17 -2.72
C LYS A 209 17.65 7.08 -1.66
N MET A 210 17.39 6.36 -0.56
CA MET A 210 18.38 6.22 0.51
C MET A 210 19.66 5.56 0.04
N VAL A 211 19.56 4.57 -0.86
CA VAL A 211 20.73 3.90 -1.45
C VAL A 211 21.47 4.84 -2.41
N MET A 212 20.77 5.46 -3.35
CA MET A 212 21.38 6.30 -4.39
C MET A 212 22.00 7.59 -3.84
N GLU A 213 21.44 8.14 -2.76
CA GLU A 213 22.00 9.30 -2.05
C GLU A 213 23.11 8.91 -1.03
N GLY A 214 23.49 7.63 -0.95
CA GLY A 214 24.52 7.16 -0.03
C GLY A 214 24.16 7.29 1.46
N ILE A 215 22.86 7.28 1.79
CA ILE A 215 22.36 7.35 3.18
C ILE A 215 22.41 5.97 3.84
N ALA A 216 22.13 4.93 3.07
CA ALA A 216 22.12 3.53 3.53
C ALA A 216 22.56 2.60 2.40
N LYS A 217 23.01 1.40 2.75
CA LYS A 217 23.22 0.34 1.78
C LYS A 217 22.06 -0.66 1.80
N ARG A 218 21.63 -1.08 0.59
CA ARG A 218 20.66 -2.16 0.43
C ARG A 218 21.31 -3.48 0.77
N ILE A 219 20.62 -4.31 1.54
CA ILE A 219 21.14 -5.61 2.02
C ILE A 219 20.21 -6.79 1.71
N GLY A 220 18.99 -6.55 1.27
CA GLY A 220 18.07 -7.64 0.97
C GLY A 220 16.65 -7.21 0.65
N ASP A 221 15.80 -8.21 0.45
CA ASP A 221 14.35 -8.11 0.24
C ASP A 221 13.66 -9.39 0.76
N THR A 222 12.34 -9.52 0.55
CA THR A 222 11.57 -10.67 1.05
C THR A 222 11.82 -11.99 0.33
N LYS A 223 12.64 -12.02 -0.74
CA LYS A 223 13.07 -13.30 -1.37
C LYS A 223 13.74 -14.21 -0.38
N MET A 224 14.57 -13.65 0.53
CA MET A 224 15.27 -14.44 1.52
C MET A 224 14.35 -15.22 2.47
N ILE A 225 13.08 -14.80 2.58
CA ILE A 225 12.06 -15.49 3.37
C ILE A 225 10.98 -16.17 2.51
N GLY A 226 11.06 -16.05 1.17
CA GLY A 226 10.11 -16.65 0.23
C GLY A 226 8.72 -16.04 0.30
N LYS A 227 8.62 -14.73 0.57
CA LYS A 227 7.33 -14.02 0.69
C LYS A 227 7.20 -12.94 -0.37
N LEU A 228 5.95 -12.66 -0.73
CA LEU A 228 5.56 -11.54 -1.59
C LEU A 228 4.81 -10.50 -0.77
N ASP A 229 4.99 -9.25 -1.12
CA ASP A 229 4.15 -8.13 -0.69
C ASP A 229 3.20 -7.75 -1.84
N GLY A 230 2.03 -7.21 -1.52
CA GLY A 230 1.04 -6.81 -2.51
C GLY A 230 0.54 -5.39 -2.34
N GLY A 231 0.00 -4.85 -3.44
CA GLY A 231 -0.81 -3.65 -3.45
C GLY A 231 -2.23 -3.97 -3.89
N PHE A 232 -3.21 -3.25 -3.32
CA PHE A 232 -4.63 -3.47 -3.60
C PHE A 232 -5.41 -2.19 -3.77
N MET A 233 -6.51 -2.31 -4.51
CA MET A 233 -7.54 -1.30 -4.60
C MET A 233 -8.74 -1.72 -3.76
N ALA A 234 -9.20 -0.83 -2.89
CA ALA A 234 -10.46 -0.98 -2.16
C ALA A 234 -11.46 0.08 -2.61
N MET A 235 -12.75 -0.25 -2.55
CA MET A 235 -13.86 0.65 -2.86
C MET A 235 -14.89 0.64 -1.73
N GLN A 236 -15.61 1.77 -1.58
CA GLN A 236 -16.80 1.83 -0.75
C GLN A 236 -17.83 0.83 -1.26
N HIS A 237 -18.34 -0.03 -0.38
CA HIS A 237 -19.36 -1.01 -0.76
C HIS A 237 -20.64 -0.33 -1.26
N GLU A 238 -20.96 0.83 -0.74
CA GLU A 238 -22.10 1.61 -1.18
C GLU A 238 -21.94 2.12 -2.62
N LEU A 239 -20.73 2.54 -3.02
CA LEU A 239 -20.41 2.85 -4.43
C LEU A 239 -20.66 1.62 -5.32
N ILE A 240 -20.21 0.43 -4.88
CA ILE A 240 -20.38 -0.82 -5.63
C ILE A 240 -21.87 -1.14 -5.84
N LYS A 241 -22.69 -0.94 -4.81
CA LYS A 241 -24.14 -1.21 -4.89
C LYS A 241 -24.89 -0.21 -5.76
N GLN A 242 -24.61 1.08 -5.57
CA GLN A 242 -25.38 2.13 -6.25
C GLN A 242 -24.92 2.35 -7.70
N ARG A 243 -23.64 2.19 -7.97
CA ARG A 243 -23.04 2.60 -9.24
C ARG A 243 -22.17 1.49 -9.87
N PRO A 244 -22.75 0.33 -10.21
CA PRO A 244 -22.02 -0.73 -10.90
C PRO A 244 -21.40 -0.27 -12.24
N ASP A 245 -22.01 0.70 -12.91
CA ASP A 245 -21.48 1.36 -14.10
C ASP A 245 -20.16 2.10 -13.84
N VAL A 246 -20.09 2.83 -12.74
CA VAL A 246 -18.88 3.58 -12.32
C VAL A 246 -17.77 2.61 -11.88
N VAL A 247 -18.12 1.59 -11.10
CA VAL A 247 -17.16 0.56 -10.65
C VAL A 247 -16.53 -0.14 -11.85
N LYS A 248 -17.34 -0.61 -12.81
CA LYS A 248 -16.84 -1.22 -14.04
C LYS A 248 -15.99 -0.25 -14.83
N GLY A 249 -16.45 0.99 -15.01
CA GLY A 249 -15.71 2.03 -15.75
C GLY A 249 -14.35 2.35 -15.12
N TRP A 250 -14.29 2.46 -13.80
CA TRP A 250 -13.03 2.69 -13.08
C TRP A 250 -12.06 1.53 -13.22
N LEU A 251 -12.55 0.30 -13.11
CA LEU A 251 -11.71 -0.89 -13.25
C LEU A 251 -11.24 -1.10 -14.70
N GLU A 252 -12.05 -0.79 -15.72
CA GLU A 252 -11.57 -0.78 -17.12
C GLU A 252 -10.44 0.23 -17.32
N ALA A 253 -10.56 1.42 -16.73
CA ALA A 253 -9.51 2.44 -16.77
C ALA A 253 -8.24 1.99 -16.01
N GLU A 254 -8.39 1.29 -14.90
CA GLU A 254 -7.27 0.69 -14.15
C GLU A 254 -6.55 -0.36 -14.99
N LEU A 255 -7.29 -1.20 -15.71
CA LEU A 255 -6.69 -2.18 -16.61
C LEU A 255 -5.90 -1.48 -17.74
N ASP A 256 -6.46 -0.43 -18.36
CA ASP A 256 -5.76 0.34 -19.39
C ASP A 256 -4.48 0.99 -18.83
N ALA A 257 -4.50 1.52 -17.59
CA ALA A 257 -3.32 2.06 -16.92
C ALA A 257 -2.23 0.99 -16.68
N ASN A 258 -2.63 -0.20 -16.24
CA ASN A 258 -1.71 -1.32 -16.05
C ASN A 258 -1.10 -1.80 -17.38
N LEU A 259 -1.91 -1.94 -18.43
CA LEU A 259 -1.44 -2.33 -19.76
C LEU A 259 -0.53 -1.27 -20.41
N PHE A 260 -0.74 0.01 -20.11
CA PHE A 260 0.18 1.08 -20.49
C PHE A 260 1.52 0.93 -19.76
N TRP A 261 1.49 0.73 -18.43
CA TRP A 261 2.70 0.57 -17.62
C TRP A 261 3.49 -0.69 -17.97
N ALA A 262 2.81 -1.78 -18.34
CA ALA A 262 3.43 -3.07 -18.67
C ALA A 262 4.45 -2.98 -19.83
N LYS A 263 4.37 -1.93 -20.66
CA LYS A 263 5.20 -1.77 -21.84
C LYS A 263 6.50 -1.04 -21.52
N PRO A 264 7.69 -1.64 -21.74
CA PRO A 264 8.97 -1.02 -21.42
C PRO A 264 9.19 0.36 -22.04
N GLU A 265 8.66 0.60 -23.26
CA GLU A 265 8.72 1.89 -23.94
C GLU A 265 7.98 3.02 -23.20
N ASN A 266 7.14 2.69 -22.23
CA ASN A 266 6.41 3.66 -21.41
C ASN A 266 7.06 3.92 -20.05
N TYR A 267 8.11 3.19 -19.65
CA TYR A 267 8.70 3.30 -18.31
C TYR A 267 9.13 4.74 -17.99
N MET A 268 9.78 5.44 -18.90
CA MET A 268 10.15 6.84 -18.66
C MET A 268 8.94 7.77 -18.52
N LYS A 269 7.87 7.54 -19.29
CA LYS A 269 6.63 8.31 -19.12
C LYS A 269 6.01 8.09 -17.73
N VAL A 270 6.04 6.85 -17.23
CA VAL A 270 5.57 6.55 -15.86
C VAL A 270 6.46 7.22 -14.82
N VAL A 271 7.78 7.19 -15.01
CA VAL A 271 8.75 7.89 -14.14
C VAL A 271 8.49 9.41 -14.14
N GLU A 272 8.23 10.01 -15.28
CA GLU A 272 7.89 11.44 -15.39
C GLU A 272 6.58 11.78 -14.67
N MET A 273 5.55 10.93 -14.82
CA MET A 273 4.29 11.09 -14.09
C MET A 273 4.53 10.99 -12.57
N ALA A 274 5.30 10.00 -12.12
CA ALA A 274 5.66 9.84 -10.72
C ALA A 274 6.47 11.04 -10.21
N HIS A 275 7.41 11.56 -11.00
CA HIS A 275 8.21 12.73 -10.66
C HIS A 275 7.35 13.99 -10.45
N ARG A 276 6.32 14.22 -11.27
CA ARG A 276 5.37 15.32 -11.05
C ARG A 276 4.49 15.15 -9.81
N ASN A 277 4.30 13.93 -9.35
CA ASN A 277 3.45 13.60 -8.19
C ASN A 277 4.23 13.38 -6.90
N THR A 278 5.57 13.45 -6.93
CA THR A 278 6.43 13.28 -5.74
C THR A 278 7.37 14.47 -5.60
N GLN A 279 7.78 14.75 -4.36
CA GLN A 279 8.76 15.79 -4.06
C GLN A 279 10.06 15.18 -3.52
N GLY A 280 11.20 15.70 -3.97
CA GLY A 280 12.50 15.29 -3.48
C GLY A 280 12.99 13.94 -4.01
N PHE A 281 12.48 13.49 -5.15
CA PHE A 281 12.94 12.30 -5.87
C PHE A 281 13.40 12.71 -7.27
N SER A 282 14.62 12.33 -7.64
CA SER A 282 15.08 12.49 -9.02
C SER A 282 14.49 11.41 -9.93
N LYS A 283 14.48 11.64 -11.24
CA LYS A 283 14.01 10.64 -12.20
C LYS A 283 14.84 9.35 -12.18
N GLU A 284 16.15 9.48 -11.93
CA GLU A 284 17.05 8.33 -11.78
C GLU A 284 16.63 7.44 -10.59
N VAL A 285 16.33 8.06 -9.45
CA VAL A 285 15.85 7.34 -8.26
C VAL A 285 14.51 6.66 -8.53
N LEU A 286 13.57 7.36 -9.18
CA LEU A 286 12.26 6.80 -9.51
C LEU A 286 12.37 5.66 -10.53
N TRP A 287 13.26 5.78 -11.52
CA TRP A 287 13.52 4.71 -12.47
C TRP A 287 14.16 3.51 -11.79
N MET A 288 15.18 3.73 -10.94
CA MET A 288 15.81 2.66 -10.15
C MET A 288 14.81 1.94 -9.26
N SER A 289 13.88 2.66 -8.65
CA SER A 289 12.84 2.06 -7.81
C SER A 289 11.86 1.19 -8.57
N MET A 290 11.51 1.60 -9.80
CA MET A 290 10.54 0.90 -10.64
C MET A 290 11.16 -0.26 -11.43
N ALA A 291 12.30 -0.02 -12.08
CA ALA A 291 12.87 -0.93 -13.07
C ALA A 291 14.36 -1.24 -12.87
N GLY A 292 15.07 -0.55 -11.98
CA GLY A 292 16.51 -0.74 -11.82
C GLY A 292 16.87 -2.10 -11.23
N LYS A 293 17.90 -2.75 -11.79
CA LYS A 293 18.44 -4.02 -11.30
C LYS A 293 19.45 -3.75 -10.18
N TYR A 294 19.20 -4.34 -9.03
CA TYR A 294 20.16 -4.41 -7.94
C TYR A 294 20.92 -5.74 -7.98
N PRO A 295 22.21 -5.78 -7.65
CA PRO A 295 22.98 -7.02 -7.56
C PRO A 295 22.41 -8.02 -6.56
N LYS A 296 22.63 -9.31 -6.79
CA LYS A 296 22.12 -10.39 -5.93
C LYS A 296 22.60 -10.26 -4.48
N VAL A 297 23.85 -9.86 -4.29
CA VAL A 297 24.44 -9.64 -2.96
C VAL A 297 23.74 -8.52 -2.18
N MET A 298 23.07 -7.62 -2.87
CA MET A 298 22.21 -6.56 -2.32
C MET A 298 20.73 -6.97 -2.25
N GLY A 299 20.41 -8.24 -2.49
CA GLY A 299 19.04 -8.73 -2.52
C GLY A 299 18.29 -8.46 -3.82
N GLY A 300 18.99 -8.04 -4.89
CA GLY A 300 18.34 -7.78 -6.17
C GLY A 300 17.84 -9.05 -6.87
N GLY A 301 16.87 -8.88 -7.75
CA GLY A 301 16.28 -9.93 -8.56
C GLY A 301 16.11 -9.52 -10.02
N ASP A 302 15.58 -10.45 -10.82
CA ASP A 302 15.35 -10.23 -12.24
C ASP A 302 13.96 -9.62 -12.53
N VAL A 303 13.07 -9.55 -11.52
CA VAL A 303 11.72 -8.99 -11.62
C VAL A 303 11.53 -7.99 -10.50
N ARG A 304 11.08 -6.77 -10.85
CA ARG A 304 10.80 -5.68 -9.91
C ARG A 304 9.34 -5.65 -9.46
N ASN A 305 8.43 -5.99 -10.35
CA ASN A 305 7.01 -6.06 -10.03
C ASN A 305 6.32 -7.09 -10.93
N ILE A 306 5.44 -7.88 -10.36
CA ILE A 306 4.53 -8.76 -11.09
C ILE A 306 3.21 -8.02 -11.14
N MET A 307 2.86 -7.55 -12.33
CA MET A 307 1.64 -6.76 -12.53
C MET A 307 0.43 -7.69 -12.52
N TYR A 308 -0.41 -7.48 -11.56
CA TYR A 308 -1.69 -8.14 -11.45
C TYR A 308 -2.83 -7.20 -11.85
N TYR A 309 -4.03 -7.61 -11.63
CA TYR A 309 -5.26 -6.84 -11.75
C TYR A 309 -6.41 -7.62 -11.09
N GLY A 310 -6.51 -8.90 -11.39
CA GLY A 310 -7.45 -9.82 -10.79
C GLY A 310 -6.79 -10.71 -9.72
N PHE A 311 -7.56 -11.65 -9.23
CA PHE A 311 -7.17 -12.54 -8.15
C PHE A 311 -6.92 -13.94 -8.68
N ASP A 312 -5.83 -14.54 -8.26
CA ASP A 312 -5.50 -15.93 -8.46
C ASP A 312 -5.04 -16.56 -7.13
N ARG A 313 -4.63 -17.81 -7.18
CA ARG A 313 -4.21 -18.56 -6.00
C ARG A 313 -3.00 -17.93 -5.28
N ASP A 314 -2.08 -17.31 -6.00
CA ASP A 314 -0.90 -16.67 -5.40
C ASP A 314 -1.31 -15.41 -4.62
N VAL A 315 -2.22 -14.62 -5.18
CA VAL A 315 -2.83 -13.47 -4.51
C VAL A 315 -3.62 -13.90 -3.27
N GLU A 316 -4.46 -14.93 -3.38
CA GLU A 316 -5.24 -15.46 -2.26
C GLU A 316 -4.35 -15.97 -1.12
N ASN A 317 -3.27 -16.68 -1.46
CA ASN A 317 -2.29 -17.15 -0.49
C ASN A 317 -1.61 -15.97 0.23
N MET A 318 -1.22 -14.92 -0.51
CA MET A 318 -0.59 -13.75 0.06
C MET A 318 -1.55 -12.99 1.00
N ILE A 319 -2.83 -12.82 0.62
CA ILE A 319 -3.86 -12.21 1.48
C ILE A 319 -4.03 -13.02 2.76
N ARG A 320 -4.10 -14.35 2.67
CA ARG A 320 -4.22 -15.24 3.83
C ARG A 320 -3.02 -15.13 4.77
N ASP A 321 -1.81 -15.16 4.23
CA ASP A 321 -0.58 -14.99 5.02
C ASP A 321 -0.54 -13.64 5.73
N ALA A 322 -0.97 -12.56 5.06
CA ALA A 322 -1.04 -11.23 5.63
C ALA A 322 -2.10 -11.12 6.74
N ALA A 323 -3.29 -11.69 6.53
CA ALA A 323 -4.35 -11.72 7.55
C ALA A 323 -3.94 -12.53 8.78
N ALA A 324 -3.33 -13.71 8.57
CA ALA A 324 -2.81 -14.54 9.66
C ALA A 324 -1.74 -13.80 10.48
N PHE A 325 -0.82 -13.07 9.82
CA PHE A 325 0.15 -12.24 10.52
C PHE A 325 -0.53 -11.15 11.36
N LEU A 326 -1.48 -10.42 10.81
CA LEU A 326 -2.23 -9.37 11.53
C LEU A 326 -2.99 -9.93 12.74
N HIS A 327 -3.49 -11.16 12.63
CA HIS A 327 -4.09 -11.85 13.76
C HIS A 327 -3.07 -12.20 14.85
N VAL A 328 -1.90 -12.73 14.47
CA VAL A 328 -0.83 -13.06 15.43
C VAL A 328 -0.37 -11.84 16.23
N ILE A 329 -0.29 -10.67 15.59
CA ILE A 329 0.07 -9.40 16.26
C ILE A 329 -1.13 -8.70 16.90
N LYS A 330 -2.30 -9.35 16.96
CA LYS A 330 -3.55 -8.87 17.59
C LYS A 330 -4.13 -7.60 16.98
N VAL A 331 -3.88 -7.35 15.71
CA VAL A 331 -4.52 -6.26 14.94
C VAL A 331 -5.87 -6.70 14.41
N LEU A 332 -5.99 -7.97 13.98
CA LEU A 332 -7.26 -8.57 13.57
C LEU A 332 -7.76 -9.60 14.61
N PRO A 333 -9.07 -9.68 14.82
CA PRO A 333 -9.65 -10.68 15.71
C PRO A 333 -9.65 -12.08 15.11
N MET A 334 -9.46 -12.22 13.78
CA MET A 334 -9.53 -13.48 13.03
C MET A 334 -8.29 -13.66 12.14
N ALA A 335 -7.87 -14.93 11.95
CA ALA A 335 -6.72 -15.28 11.11
C ALA A 335 -7.05 -15.32 9.61
N GLU A 336 -8.32 -15.50 9.27
CA GLU A 336 -8.81 -15.56 7.89
C GLU A 336 -9.86 -14.48 7.66
N LEU A 337 -9.83 -13.87 6.48
CA LEU A 337 -10.81 -12.87 6.10
C LEU A 337 -12.13 -13.53 5.67
N PRO A 338 -13.30 -12.96 6.02
CA PRO A 338 -14.56 -13.29 5.39
C PRO A 338 -14.46 -13.16 3.87
N GLN A 339 -14.97 -14.15 3.14
CA GLN A 339 -14.87 -14.21 1.68
C GLN A 339 -15.49 -13.02 0.96
N ASP A 340 -16.55 -12.44 1.52
CA ASP A 340 -17.26 -11.30 0.95
C ASP A 340 -16.50 -9.96 1.07
N LEU A 341 -15.35 -9.92 1.74
CA LEU A 341 -14.47 -8.74 1.79
C LEU A 341 -13.62 -8.57 0.52
N VAL A 342 -13.49 -9.64 -0.27
CA VAL A 342 -12.78 -9.63 -1.56
C VAL A 342 -13.79 -9.88 -2.67
N ASP A 343 -14.00 -8.89 -3.52
CA ASP A 343 -14.90 -9.01 -4.67
C ASP A 343 -14.11 -9.10 -5.98
N ALA A 344 -13.72 -10.33 -6.31
CA ALA A 344 -12.98 -10.65 -7.52
C ALA A 344 -13.87 -10.69 -8.78
N SER A 345 -15.20 -10.61 -8.64
CA SER A 345 -16.13 -10.80 -9.74
C SER A 345 -15.93 -9.77 -10.87
N TRP A 346 -15.71 -8.53 -10.51
CA TRP A 346 -15.51 -7.42 -11.44
C TRP A 346 -14.27 -7.59 -12.31
N THR A 347 -13.13 -7.83 -11.69
CA THR A 347 -11.87 -7.99 -12.43
C THR A 347 -11.86 -9.27 -13.26
N ASN A 348 -12.44 -10.35 -12.76
CA ASN A 348 -12.56 -11.60 -13.50
C ASN A 348 -13.43 -11.44 -14.76
N GLU A 349 -14.55 -10.71 -14.66
CA GLU A 349 -15.41 -10.45 -15.80
C GLU A 349 -14.71 -9.58 -16.83
N ILE A 350 -14.05 -8.49 -16.42
CA ILE A 350 -13.32 -7.60 -17.33
C ILE A 350 -12.17 -8.35 -18.03
N LEU A 351 -11.39 -9.13 -17.28
CA LEU A 351 -10.32 -9.97 -17.87
C LEU A 351 -10.87 -10.93 -18.93
N LYS A 352 -12.00 -11.60 -18.63
CA LYS A 352 -12.67 -12.49 -19.57
C LYS A 352 -13.13 -11.75 -20.82
N GLN A 353 -13.77 -10.58 -20.69
CA GLN A 353 -14.23 -9.75 -21.80
C GLN A 353 -13.08 -9.25 -22.67
N ARG A 354 -11.92 -8.93 -22.06
CA ARG A 354 -10.72 -8.46 -22.75
C ARG A 354 -9.80 -9.59 -23.24
N GLY A 355 -10.14 -10.85 -22.97
CA GLY A 355 -9.34 -12.01 -23.38
C GLY A 355 -7.96 -12.08 -22.68
N LEU A 356 -7.87 -11.53 -21.47
CA LEU A 356 -6.64 -11.43 -20.69
C LEU A 356 -6.62 -12.42 -19.52
N LYS A 357 -5.44 -12.70 -19.01
CA LYS A 357 -5.19 -13.53 -17.82
C LYS A 357 -4.19 -12.84 -16.90
N VAL A 358 -4.22 -13.19 -15.61
CA VAL A 358 -3.22 -12.73 -14.64
C VAL A 358 -2.10 -13.79 -14.48
N PRO A 359 -0.87 -13.34 -14.17
CA PRO A 359 -0.43 -11.95 -14.15
C PRO A 359 -0.44 -11.30 -15.54
N LEU A 360 -0.71 -9.98 -15.60
CA LEU A 360 -0.75 -9.23 -16.87
C LEU A 360 0.63 -9.13 -17.53
N ALA A 361 1.65 -8.88 -16.71
CA ALA A 361 3.03 -8.70 -17.14
C ALA A 361 4.00 -8.77 -15.95
N LYS A 362 5.30 -8.71 -16.27
CA LYS A 362 6.36 -8.49 -15.27
C LYS A 362 7.16 -7.27 -15.68
N ILE A 363 7.46 -6.42 -14.71
CA ILE A 363 8.48 -5.38 -14.88
C ILE A 363 9.82 -6.05 -14.61
N GLU A 364 10.53 -6.37 -15.69
CA GLU A 364 11.87 -6.97 -15.63
C GLU A 364 12.87 -5.94 -15.10
N ALA A 365 13.77 -6.40 -14.23
CA ALA A 365 14.84 -5.56 -13.70
C ALA A 365 15.85 -5.24 -14.79
N GLN A 366 16.13 -3.97 -15.01
CA GLN A 366 17.03 -3.45 -16.06
C GLN A 366 18.33 -2.97 -15.46
N ASP A 367 19.44 -3.30 -16.13
CA ASP A 367 20.75 -2.78 -15.77
C ASP A 367 20.73 -1.24 -15.70
N PRO A 368 21.36 -0.60 -14.69
CA PRO A 368 21.39 0.86 -14.56
C PRO A 368 21.90 1.59 -15.80
N SER A 369 22.75 0.96 -16.62
CA SER A 369 23.22 1.52 -17.91
C SER A 369 22.11 1.67 -18.97
N LYS A 370 20.93 1.04 -18.74
CA LYS A 370 19.75 1.17 -19.61
C LYS A 370 18.88 2.37 -19.29
N TYR A 371 19.23 3.17 -18.29
CA TYR A 371 18.51 4.40 -18.00
C TYR A 371 18.54 5.34 -19.22
N PRO A 372 17.38 5.76 -19.76
CA PRO A 372 17.34 6.40 -21.08
C PRO A 372 17.83 7.86 -21.10
N GLU A 373 17.81 8.56 -19.96
CA GLU A 373 18.15 9.99 -19.89
C GLU A 373 19.61 10.23 -19.44
N GLY A 374 20.48 9.25 -19.57
CA GLY A 374 21.90 9.43 -19.26
C GLY A 374 22.50 8.32 -18.39
N LYS A 375 23.48 8.67 -17.58
CA LYS A 375 24.18 7.71 -16.71
C LYS A 375 23.71 7.86 -15.27
N ILE A 376 23.32 6.75 -14.67
CA ILE A 376 23.07 6.68 -13.24
C ILE A 376 24.39 6.62 -12.49
N ASN A 377 24.61 7.54 -11.55
CA ASN A 377 25.75 7.49 -10.66
C ASN A 377 25.46 6.52 -9.52
N LEU A 378 26.09 5.35 -9.58
CA LEU A 378 25.96 4.34 -8.54
C LEU A 378 26.76 4.77 -7.29
N PRO A 379 26.23 4.55 -6.07
CA PRO A 379 26.92 4.92 -4.84
C PRO A 379 28.16 4.05 -4.61
N ALA A 380 29.11 4.54 -3.80
CA ALA A 380 30.32 3.79 -3.43
C ALA A 380 30.01 2.46 -2.70
N THR A 381 28.81 2.34 -2.13
CA THR A 381 28.33 1.11 -1.49
C THR A 381 27.73 0.08 -2.46
N TRP A 382 27.72 0.39 -3.76
CA TRP A 382 27.26 -0.54 -4.79
C TRP A 382 28.24 -1.71 -4.91
N ARG A 383 27.72 -2.94 -4.91
CA ARG A 383 28.54 -4.18 -5.00
C ARG A 383 27.95 -5.09 -6.07
N GLU A 384 28.77 -5.59 -6.94
CA GLU A 384 28.40 -6.54 -8.00
C GLU A 384 28.38 -8.00 -7.51
#